data_8f0c7a8ed166c2b9b40a4fbfcc7f69f6
#
_entry.id   8f0c7a8ed166c2b9b40a4fbfcc7f69f6
#
_cell.length_a   1.000
_cell.length_b   1.000
_cell.length_c   1.000
_cell.angle_alpha   90.00
_cell.angle_beta   90.00
_cell.angle_gamma   90.00
#
_symmetry.space_group_name_H-M   'P 1'
#
loop_
_entity.id
_entity.type
_entity.pdbx_description
1 polymer ?
#
loop_
_entity_poly.entity_id
_entity_poly.type
_entity_poly.pdbx_seq_one_letter_code
_entity_poly.pdbx_strand_id
1 'polypeptide(L)'
;GLGFAGAELSRFLQEGGWVAWGAVPTDQPLGTTIDRYWQGLSAVWGRLAEAGCDPVLLRTQALVTPACGLAGYQASQAARVFQLVNTLADRLRSQAVGLRLQVGA
;
A
#
# COMPACT_ATOMS: atom_id res chain seq x y z
N GLY A 1 18.17 -1.49 10.90
CA GLY A 1 18.10 -1.20 9.49
C GLY A 1 16.96 -1.92 8.79
N LEU A 2 16.87 -1.70 7.50
CA LEU A 2 15.79 -2.29 6.72
C LEU A 2 15.85 -3.82 6.70
N GLY A 3 17.05 -4.39 6.78
CA GLY A 3 17.21 -5.83 6.79
C GLY A 3 16.56 -6.50 8.00
N PHE A 4 16.73 -5.93 9.21
CA PHE A 4 16.08 -6.45 10.41
C PHE A 4 14.55 -6.25 10.31
N ALA A 5 14.10 -5.06 9.92
CA ALA A 5 12.69 -4.77 9.75
C ALA A 5 12.08 -5.65 8.66
N GLY A 6 12.85 -5.91 7.59
CA GLY A 6 12.42 -6.80 6.52
C GLY A 6 12.21 -8.24 7.00
N ALA A 7 13.09 -8.75 7.84
CA ALA A 7 12.96 -10.10 8.38
C ALA A 7 11.71 -10.24 9.28
N GLU A 8 11.47 -9.25 10.13
CA GLU A 8 10.30 -9.23 11.00
C GLU A 8 9.02 -9.14 10.19
N LEU A 9 8.97 -8.27 9.19
CA LEU A 9 7.80 -8.12 8.32
C LEU A 9 7.58 -9.38 7.49
N SER A 10 8.65 -9.97 6.97
CA SER A 10 8.56 -11.23 6.22
C SER A 10 7.89 -12.32 7.04
N ARG A 11 8.31 -12.48 8.30
CA ARG A 11 7.72 -13.46 9.21
C ARG A 11 6.23 -13.17 9.43
N PHE A 12 5.89 -11.90 9.68
CA PHE A 12 4.51 -11.49 9.91
C PHE A 12 3.62 -11.83 8.70
N LEU A 13 4.10 -11.55 7.49
CA LEU A 13 3.36 -11.87 6.26
C LEU A 13 3.23 -13.38 6.06
N GLN A 14 4.29 -14.14 6.31
CA GLN A 14 4.26 -15.61 6.18
C GLN A 14 3.26 -16.24 7.14
N GLU A 15 3.04 -15.62 8.29
CA GLU A 15 2.05 -16.07 9.27
C GLU A 15 0.63 -15.62 8.95
N GLY A 16 0.41 -14.97 7.81
CA GLY A 16 -0.91 -14.51 7.35
C GLY A 16 -1.28 -13.11 7.81
N GLY A 17 -0.32 -12.33 8.29
CA GLY A 17 -0.57 -10.96 8.72
C GLY A 17 -0.83 -10.03 7.56
N TRP A 18 -1.66 -9.01 7.80
CA TRP A 18 -1.98 -7.96 6.85
C TRP A 18 -1.35 -6.65 7.29
N VAL A 19 -0.92 -5.85 6.31
CA VAL A 19 -0.30 -4.54 6.58
C VAL A 19 -1.19 -3.43 6.01
N ALA A 20 -1.47 -2.43 6.82
CA ALA A 20 -2.15 -1.21 6.37
C ALA A 20 -1.10 -0.19 5.97
N TRP A 21 -1.12 0.20 4.69
CA TRP A 21 -0.13 1.13 4.12
C TRP A 21 -0.73 2.52 4.03
N GLY A 22 -0.15 3.48 4.76
CA GLY A 22 -0.56 4.87 4.69
C GLY A 22 0.00 5.54 3.43
N ALA A 23 -0.59 5.21 2.28
CA ALA A 23 -0.01 5.53 0.98
C ALA A 23 -0.40 6.90 0.44
N VAL A 24 -1.47 7.53 0.95
CA VAL A 24 -1.91 8.85 0.51
C VAL A 24 -1.57 9.88 1.60
N PRO A 25 -0.58 10.76 1.36
CA PRO A 25 -0.20 11.77 2.36
C PRO A 25 -1.35 12.73 2.67
N THR A 26 -1.43 13.16 3.92
CA THR A 26 -2.45 14.12 4.38
C THR A 26 -1.85 15.46 4.78
N ASP A 27 -0.53 15.60 4.70
CA ASP A 27 0.22 16.81 5.07
C ASP A 27 0.79 17.55 3.86
N GLN A 28 0.39 17.17 2.66
CA GLN A 28 0.85 17.73 1.40
C GLN A 28 -0.33 18.01 0.48
N PRO A 29 -0.16 18.89 -0.52
CA PRO A 29 -1.18 19.06 -1.55
C PRO A 29 -1.47 17.72 -2.24
N LEU A 30 -2.75 17.42 -2.46
CA LEU A 30 -3.16 16.19 -3.11
C LEU A 30 -2.89 16.26 -4.61
N GLY A 31 -2.47 15.13 -5.17
CA GLY A 31 -2.33 14.97 -6.61
C GLY A 31 -3.69 14.79 -7.29
N THR A 32 -3.68 14.87 -8.62
CA THR A 32 -4.89 14.65 -9.42
C THR A 32 -5.08 13.19 -9.80
N THR A 33 -4.02 12.38 -9.71
CA THR A 33 -4.05 10.95 -10.03
C THR A 33 -3.34 10.17 -8.93
N ILE A 34 -3.50 8.85 -8.97
CA ILE A 34 -2.85 7.96 -7.99
C ILE A 34 -1.43 7.55 -8.40
N ASP A 35 -0.95 7.95 -9.57
CA ASP A 35 0.31 7.42 -10.12
C ASP A 35 1.49 7.66 -9.19
N ARG A 36 1.59 8.87 -8.61
CA ARG A 36 2.68 9.20 -7.69
C ARG A 36 2.62 8.34 -6.43
N TYR A 37 1.43 8.13 -5.89
CA TYR A 37 1.25 7.33 -4.67
C TYR A 37 1.51 5.86 -4.95
N TRP A 38 1.07 5.37 -6.10
CA TRP A 38 1.35 4.01 -6.52
C TRP A 38 2.85 3.77 -6.71
N GLN A 39 3.55 4.72 -7.34
CA GLN A 39 5.01 4.63 -7.52
C GLN A 39 5.74 4.62 -6.18
N GLY A 40 5.31 5.47 -5.22
CA GLY A 40 5.90 5.49 -3.90
C GLY A 40 5.71 4.18 -3.15
N LEU A 41 4.51 3.64 -3.17
CA LEU A 41 4.19 2.37 -2.53
C LEU A 41 4.97 1.22 -3.18
N SER A 42 5.01 1.18 -4.51
CA SER A 42 5.74 0.15 -5.26
C SER A 42 7.23 0.21 -4.97
N ALA A 43 7.79 1.40 -4.79
CA ALA A 43 9.20 1.57 -4.44
C ALA A 43 9.50 1.00 -3.05
N VAL A 44 8.63 1.24 -2.07
CA VAL A 44 8.76 0.67 -0.73
C VAL A 44 8.69 -0.85 -0.80
N TRP A 45 7.72 -1.39 -1.52
CA TRP A 45 7.59 -2.84 -1.68
C TRP A 45 8.80 -3.45 -2.37
N GLY A 46 9.40 -2.74 -3.35
CA GLY A 46 10.62 -3.20 -4.01
C GLY A 46 11.78 -3.33 -3.04
N ARG A 47 11.95 -2.34 -2.16
CA ARG A 47 13.00 -2.40 -1.13
C ARG A 47 12.75 -3.52 -0.13
N LEU A 48 11.50 -3.72 0.27
CA LEU A 48 11.15 -4.79 1.19
C LEU A 48 11.32 -6.18 0.56
N ALA A 49 11.04 -6.30 -0.72
CA ALA A 49 11.29 -7.55 -1.46
C ALA A 49 12.80 -7.86 -1.50
N GLU A 50 13.63 -6.84 -1.71
CA GLU A 50 15.09 -7.01 -1.65
C GLU A 50 15.56 -7.42 -0.25
N ALA A 51 14.84 -7.00 0.79
CA ALA A 51 15.15 -7.34 2.18
C ALA A 51 14.58 -8.70 2.60
N GLY A 52 13.92 -9.42 1.69
CA GLY A 52 13.47 -10.79 1.94
C GLY A 52 11.95 -10.98 2.02
N CYS A 53 11.15 -9.93 1.89
CA CYS A 53 9.70 -10.07 1.91
C CYS A 53 9.19 -10.63 0.58
N ASP A 54 8.19 -11.50 0.63
CA ASP A 54 7.55 -12.04 -0.56
C ASP A 54 6.76 -10.91 -1.25
N PRO A 55 7.11 -10.55 -2.50
CA PRO A 55 6.41 -9.46 -3.20
C PRO A 55 4.94 -9.76 -3.46
N VAL A 56 4.55 -11.02 -3.55
CA VAL A 56 3.13 -11.39 -3.70
C VAL A 56 2.38 -11.11 -2.41
N LEU A 57 2.93 -11.51 -1.26
CA LEU A 57 2.30 -11.28 0.04
C LEU A 57 2.21 -9.79 0.38
N LEU A 58 3.22 -8.99 0.01
CA LEU A 58 3.17 -7.54 0.19
C LEU A 58 1.94 -6.92 -0.46
N ARG A 59 1.47 -7.51 -1.56
CA ARG A 59 0.33 -7.00 -2.33
C ARG A 59 -0.98 -7.68 -1.98
N THR A 60 -0.97 -8.98 -1.74
CA THR A 60 -2.21 -9.73 -1.47
C THR A 60 -2.68 -9.61 -0.03
N GLN A 61 -1.79 -9.23 0.88
CA GLN A 61 -2.11 -9.05 2.30
C GLN A 61 -1.94 -7.58 2.71
N ALA A 62 -2.46 -6.68 1.86
CA ALA A 62 -2.30 -5.23 2.02
C ALA A 62 -3.64 -4.53 2.08
N LEU A 63 -3.71 -3.52 2.95
CA LEU A 63 -4.78 -2.52 2.97
C LEU A 63 -4.14 -1.17 2.68
N VAL A 64 -4.85 -0.31 1.96
CA VAL A 64 -4.39 1.05 1.67
C VAL A 64 -5.20 2.04 2.50
N THR A 65 -4.52 2.95 3.16
CA THR A 65 -5.14 3.94 4.04
C THR A 65 -4.53 5.32 3.78
N PRO A 66 -5.17 6.41 4.25
CA PRO A 66 -4.50 7.70 4.35
C PRO A 66 -3.33 7.58 5.35
N ALA A 67 -2.31 8.43 5.16
CA ALA A 67 -1.10 8.38 5.99
C ALA A 67 -1.38 8.74 7.45
N CYS A 68 -2.34 9.63 7.68
CA CYS A 68 -2.77 10.02 9.04
C CYS A 68 -4.23 10.45 9.02
N GLY A 69 -4.74 10.90 10.17
CA GLY A 69 -6.13 11.29 10.30
C GLY A 69 -6.50 12.52 9.48
N LEU A 70 -7.80 12.71 9.29
CA LEU A 70 -8.35 13.78 8.46
C LEU A 70 -9.04 14.87 9.29
N ALA A 71 -8.79 14.93 10.60
CA ALA A 71 -9.53 15.80 11.51
C ALA A 71 -9.42 17.30 11.16
N GLY A 72 -8.29 17.72 10.59
CA GLY A 72 -8.09 19.12 10.21
C GLY A 72 -8.55 19.46 8.80
N TYR A 73 -9.15 18.51 8.07
CA TYR A 73 -9.52 18.71 6.68
C TYR A 73 -10.95 19.20 6.56
N GLN A 74 -11.20 20.02 5.53
CA GLN A 74 -12.56 20.32 5.11
C GLN A 74 -13.18 19.08 4.45
N ALA A 75 -14.52 19.05 4.39
CA ALA A 75 -15.23 17.90 3.86
C ALA A 75 -14.82 17.56 2.42
N SER A 76 -14.61 18.58 1.58
CA SER A 76 -14.20 18.37 0.17
C SER A 76 -12.80 17.75 0.09
N GLN A 77 -11.89 18.18 0.95
CA GLN A 77 -10.53 17.64 1.00
C GLN A 77 -10.53 16.20 1.49
N ALA A 78 -11.30 15.90 2.54
CA ALA A 78 -11.43 14.54 3.06
C ALA A 78 -12.03 13.61 2.01
N ALA A 79 -13.08 14.06 1.29
CA ALA A 79 -13.68 13.29 0.21
C ALA A 79 -12.66 12.98 -0.89
N ARG A 80 -11.81 13.95 -1.24
CA ARG A 80 -10.77 13.74 -2.25
C ARG A 80 -9.74 12.70 -1.80
N VAL A 81 -9.33 12.74 -0.54
CA VAL A 81 -8.41 11.73 0.02
C VAL A 81 -9.03 10.34 -0.09
N PHE A 82 -10.30 10.19 0.30
CA PHE A 82 -10.97 8.90 0.20
C PHE A 82 -11.11 8.41 -1.24
N GLN A 83 -11.36 9.31 -2.20
CA GLN A 83 -11.38 8.93 -3.61
C GLN A 83 -10.03 8.38 -4.07
N LEU A 84 -8.93 9.05 -3.70
CA LEU A 84 -7.59 8.60 -4.05
C LEU A 84 -7.25 7.26 -3.40
N VAL A 85 -7.61 7.09 -2.13
CA VAL A 85 -7.40 5.82 -1.41
C VAL A 85 -8.18 4.70 -2.09
N ASN A 86 -9.45 4.94 -2.43
CA ASN A 86 -10.30 3.92 -3.06
C ASN A 86 -9.78 3.54 -4.44
N THR A 87 -9.34 4.51 -5.23
CA THR A 87 -8.78 4.25 -6.56
C THR A 87 -7.48 3.45 -6.46
N LEU A 88 -6.64 3.81 -5.49
CA LEU A 88 -5.40 3.09 -5.24
C LEU A 88 -5.67 1.65 -4.78
N ALA A 89 -6.64 1.47 -3.90
CA ALA A 89 -7.05 0.15 -3.42
C ALA A 89 -7.62 -0.71 -4.56
N ASP A 90 -8.37 -0.11 -5.48
CA ASP A 90 -8.88 -0.83 -6.65
C ASP A 90 -7.76 -1.31 -7.56
N ARG A 91 -6.76 -0.46 -7.78
CA ARG A 91 -5.58 -0.85 -8.58
C ARG A 91 -4.83 -2.00 -7.90
N LEU A 92 -4.68 -1.93 -6.58
CA LEU A 92 -4.03 -3.00 -5.81
C LEU A 92 -4.81 -4.31 -5.92
N ARG A 93 -6.14 -4.26 -5.78
CA ARG A 93 -6.97 -5.46 -5.89
C ARG A 93 -6.85 -6.09 -7.26
N SER A 94 -6.86 -5.28 -8.31
CA SER A 94 -6.70 -5.78 -9.68
C SER A 94 -5.36 -6.48 -9.87
N GLN A 95 -4.29 -5.90 -9.32
CA GLN A 95 -2.96 -6.51 -9.39
C GLN A 95 -2.89 -7.79 -8.56
N ALA A 96 -3.48 -7.81 -7.36
CA ALA A 96 -3.50 -8.99 -6.51
C ALA A 96 -4.25 -10.15 -7.15
N VAL A 97 -5.38 -9.88 -7.82
CA VAL A 97 -6.12 -10.90 -8.57
C VAL A 97 -5.26 -11.47 -9.69
N GLY A 98 -4.59 -10.60 -10.46
CA GLY A 98 -3.68 -11.03 -11.52
C GLY A 98 -2.56 -11.93 -11.00
N LEU A 99 -1.96 -11.56 -9.86
CA LEU A 99 -0.91 -12.38 -9.25
C LEU A 99 -1.43 -13.73 -8.79
N ARG A 100 -2.63 -13.78 -8.20
CA ARG A 100 -3.25 -15.04 -7.78
C ARG A 100 -3.53 -15.95 -8.98
N LEU A 101 -3.97 -15.38 -10.09
CA LEU A 101 -4.22 -16.15 -11.31
C LEU A 101 -2.92 -16.71 -11.88
N GLN A 102 -1.81 -15.99 -11.78
CA GLN A 102 -0.52 -16.48 -12.23
C GLN A 102 0.07 -17.57 -11.34
N VAL A 103 -0.12 -17.46 -10.02
CA VAL A 103 0.52 -18.32 -9.02
C VAL A 103 -0.39 -19.46 -8.60
N GLY A 104 -1.68 -19.19 -8.49
CA GLY A 104 -2.65 -20.14 -7.97
C GLY A 104 -3.31 -21.02 -9.02
N ALA A 105 -3.01 -20.75 -10.27
CA ALA A 105 -3.54 -21.57 -11.35
C ALA A 105 -2.80 -22.90 -11.42
#